data_55f2fd6c7231c7bfa874bbf287ca7463
#
_entry.id   55f2fd6c7231c7bfa874bbf287ca7463
#
_cell.length_a   1.000
_cell.length_b   1.000
_cell.length_c   1.000
_cell.angle_alpha   90.00
_cell.angle_beta   90.00
_cell.angle_gamma   90.00
#
_symmetry.space_group_name_H-M   'P 1'
#
loop_
_entity.id
_entity.type
_entity.pdbx_description
1 polymer ?
#
loop_
_entity_poly.entity_id
_entity_poly.type
_entity_poly.pdbx_seq_one_letter_code
_entity_poly.pdbx_strand_id
1 'polypeptide(L)'
;MSTAAGVTIALPMNTRRLIAPFLRQLGGDPYGLGRAAQSVHSEELVARTRSADKVVQSICPYCAVGCGQKVYVKDEKVIQIEGDPDSPISRGRLCPKGSASEKLVNSPMRETAVKYRRPGGTEWEEISLDRATDMIAERVIRARAETWEEETEEGEPLKRTLGIHFLGGATLDSEENYLIKKFFTAAGAVAIENQARI
;
A
#
# COMPACT_ATOMS: atom_id res chain seq x y z
N MET A 1 -13.09 -65.48 -42.97
CA MET A 1 -13.19 -64.03 -42.99
C MET A 1 -13.71 -63.60 -41.62
N SER A 2 -12.86 -63.20 -40.73
CA SER A 2 -13.22 -62.82 -39.37
C SER A 2 -13.06 -61.27 -39.26
N THR A 3 -14.14 -60.58 -39.07
CA THR A 3 -14.21 -59.13 -38.88
C THR A 3 -13.95 -58.84 -37.41
N ALA A 4 -12.81 -58.27 -37.13
CA ALA A 4 -12.49 -57.74 -35.80
C ALA A 4 -13.34 -56.49 -35.50
N ALA A 5 -14.26 -56.60 -34.55
CA ALA A 5 -15.03 -55.49 -34.02
C ALA A 5 -14.10 -54.58 -33.18
N GLY A 6 -13.87 -53.38 -33.65
CA GLY A 6 -13.09 -52.39 -32.92
C GLY A 6 -13.86 -51.93 -31.68
N VAL A 7 -13.31 -52.20 -30.51
CA VAL A 7 -13.81 -51.71 -29.22
C VAL A 7 -13.45 -50.26 -29.08
N THR A 8 -14.39 -49.35 -29.31
CA THR A 8 -14.20 -47.93 -28.98
C THR A 8 -14.46 -47.71 -27.51
N ILE A 9 -13.39 -47.61 -26.71
CA ILE A 9 -13.50 -47.28 -25.31
C ILE A 9 -13.79 -45.77 -25.21
N ALA A 10 -15.06 -45.45 -24.97
CA ALA A 10 -15.43 -44.06 -24.63
C ALA A 10 -14.96 -43.73 -23.20
N LEU A 11 -13.87 -43.05 -23.07
CA LEU A 11 -13.38 -42.55 -21.77
C LEU A 11 -14.36 -41.51 -21.23
N PRO A 12 -14.68 -41.52 -19.91
CA PRO A 12 -15.56 -40.54 -19.30
C PRO A 12 -14.99 -39.13 -19.46
N MET A 13 -15.86 -38.11 -19.57
CA MET A 13 -15.54 -36.72 -19.89
C MET A 13 -14.44 -36.11 -19.01
N ASN A 14 -14.27 -36.55 -17.75
CA ASN A 14 -13.20 -36.12 -16.84
C ASN A 14 -11.82 -36.65 -17.24
N THR A 15 -11.72 -37.83 -17.78
CA THR A 15 -10.45 -38.45 -18.21
C THR A 15 -9.94 -37.83 -19.51
N ARG A 16 -10.81 -37.35 -20.39
CA ARG A 16 -10.41 -36.59 -21.60
C ARG A 16 -9.73 -35.25 -21.24
N ARG A 17 -10.20 -34.58 -20.19
CA ARG A 17 -9.59 -33.33 -19.71
C ARG A 17 -8.18 -33.52 -19.13
N LEU A 18 -7.90 -34.66 -18.53
CA LEU A 18 -6.59 -34.98 -17.94
C LEU A 18 -5.60 -35.50 -18.99
N ILE A 19 -6.08 -36.26 -20.00
CA ILE A 19 -5.18 -36.89 -20.98
C ILE A 19 -4.89 -35.95 -22.18
N ALA A 20 -5.80 -35.02 -22.51
CA ALA A 20 -5.62 -34.13 -23.63
C ALA A 20 -4.36 -33.22 -23.55
N PRO A 21 -4.00 -32.65 -22.38
CA PRO A 21 -2.75 -31.91 -22.26
C PRO A 21 -1.52 -32.79 -22.47
N PHE A 22 -1.52 -34.01 -21.94
CA PHE A 22 -0.42 -34.97 -22.09
C PHE A 22 -0.24 -35.40 -23.54
N LEU A 23 -1.32 -35.69 -24.26
CA LEU A 23 -1.26 -36.03 -25.69
C LEU A 23 -0.81 -34.84 -26.55
N ARG A 24 -1.18 -33.62 -26.21
CA ARG A 24 -0.70 -32.40 -26.84
C ARG A 24 0.79 -32.21 -26.64
N GLN A 25 1.29 -32.50 -25.44
CA GLN A 25 2.71 -32.43 -25.10
C GLN A 25 3.53 -33.43 -25.94
N LEU A 26 3.07 -34.65 -26.09
CA LEU A 26 3.71 -35.67 -26.92
C LEU A 26 3.70 -35.32 -28.42
N GLY A 27 2.69 -34.59 -28.88
CA GLY A 27 2.46 -34.26 -30.29
C GLY A 27 3.20 -33.04 -30.82
N GLY A 28 3.74 -32.14 -29.94
CA GLY A 28 4.34 -30.91 -30.43
C GLY A 28 5.17 -30.10 -29.46
N ASP A 29 5.14 -30.41 -28.16
CA ASP A 29 5.90 -29.69 -27.15
C ASP A 29 6.34 -30.62 -26.02
N PRO A 30 7.32 -31.52 -26.29
CA PRO A 30 7.76 -32.55 -25.34
C PRO A 30 8.36 -31.98 -24.07
N TYR A 31 8.79 -30.72 -24.10
CA TYR A 31 9.37 -30.04 -22.94
C TYR A 31 8.38 -29.17 -22.16
N GLY A 32 7.13 -29.07 -22.62
CA GLY A 32 6.10 -28.27 -21.94
C GLY A 32 6.38 -26.77 -21.91
N LEU A 33 7.11 -26.25 -22.88
CA LEU A 33 7.54 -24.84 -22.93
C LEU A 33 6.57 -23.91 -23.67
N GLY A 34 5.53 -24.47 -24.28
CA GLY A 34 4.61 -23.73 -25.11
C GLY A 34 3.13 -24.09 -24.87
N ARG A 35 2.42 -24.32 -25.96
CA ARG A 35 0.97 -24.56 -25.96
C ARG A 35 0.53 -25.75 -25.11
N ALA A 36 1.34 -26.80 -25.00
CA ALA A 36 1.02 -27.98 -24.21
C ALA A 36 1.01 -27.70 -22.70
N ALA A 37 1.72 -26.67 -22.26
CA ALA A 37 1.73 -26.24 -20.87
C ALA A 37 0.49 -25.39 -20.49
N GLN A 38 -0.30 -24.92 -21.47
CA GLN A 38 -1.48 -24.10 -21.22
C GLN A 38 -2.67 -24.98 -20.86
N SER A 39 -3.35 -24.65 -19.76
CA SER A 39 -4.64 -25.23 -19.41
C SER A 39 -5.77 -24.44 -20.07
N VAL A 40 -7.00 -24.99 -20.07
CA VAL A 40 -8.19 -24.25 -20.52
C VAL A 40 -8.36 -22.93 -19.76
N HIS A 41 -8.03 -22.89 -18.47
CA HIS A 41 -8.05 -21.67 -17.67
C HIS A 41 -6.96 -20.68 -18.08
N SER A 42 -5.79 -21.15 -18.51
CA SER A 42 -4.69 -20.29 -18.97
C SER A 42 -5.03 -19.55 -20.27
N GLU A 43 -5.85 -20.14 -21.13
CA GLU A 43 -6.30 -19.52 -22.38
C GLU A 43 -7.22 -18.32 -22.15
N GLU A 44 -7.95 -18.32 -21.02
CA GLU A 44 -8.88 -17.24 -20.63
C GLU A 44 -8.21 -16.16 -19.77
N LEU A 45 -7.00 -16.41 -19.25
CA LEU A 45 -6.31 -15.49 -18.37
C LEU A 45 -5.73 -14.30 -19.15
N VAL A 46 -6.15 -13.12 -18.76
CA VAL A 46 -5.56 -11.86 -19.21
C VAL A 46 -4.76 -11.25 -18.05
N ALA A 47 -3.52 -10.88 -18.31
CA ALA A 47 -2.72 -10.17 -17.32
C ALA A 47 -3.45 -8.89 -16.88
N ARG A 48 -3.48 -8.61 -15.57
CA ARG A 48 -4.14 -7.41 -15.01
C ARG A 48 -3.63 -6.12 -15.67
N THR A 49 -2.35 -6.06 -15.96
CA THR A 49 -1.72 -4.93 -16.66
C THR A 49 -2.26 -4.70 -18.08
N ARG A 50 -2.74 -5.76 -18.74
CA ARG A 50 -3.35 -5.67 -20.08
C ARG A 50 -4.84 -5.37 -20.04
N SER A 51 -5.50 -5.68 -18.94
CA SER A 51 -6.94 -5.46 -18.76
C SER A 51 -7.27 -4.08 -18.20
N ALA A 52 -6.26 -3.27 -17.86
CA ALA A 52 -6.44 -1.94 -17.31
C ALA A 52 -6.95 -0.95 -18.37
N ASP A 53 -7.86 -0.08 -17.96
CA ASP A 53 -8.39 1.01 -18.79
C ASP A 53 -7.45 2.22 -18.78
N LYS A 54 -6.72 2.38 -17.67
CA LYS A 54 -5.84 3.53 -17.41
C LYS A 54 -4.61 3.10 -16.65
N VAL A 55 -3.47 3.70 -16.99
CA VAL A 55 -2.21 3.57 -16.25
C VAL A 55 -1.75 4.95 -15.81
N VAL A 56 -1.49 5.11 -14.52
CA VAL A 56 -1.07 6.38 -13.92
C VAL A 56 0.25 6.18 -13.19
N GLN A 57 1.14 7.15 -13.31
CA GLN A 57 2.37 7.19 -12.52
C GLN A 57 2.07 7.71 -11.11
N SER A 58 2.72 7.11 -10.11
CA SER A 58 2.61 7.49 -8.71
C SER A 58 3.91 7.19 -7.97
N ILE A 59 3.95 7.53 -6.71
CA ILE A 59 5.06 7.24 -5.80
C ILE A 59 4.59 6.28 -4.72
N CYS A 60 5.47 5.34 -4.35
CA CYS A 60 5.20 4.37 -3.29
C CYS A 60 4.93 5.07 -1.95
N PRO A 61 3.83 4.74 -1.23
CA PRO A 61 3.43 5.43 -0.01
C PRO A 61 4.17 4.96 1.26
N TYR A 62 5.12 4.03 1.16
CA TYR A 62 5.64 3.37 2.36
C TYR A 62 6.85 4.03 3.02
N CYS A 63 7.76 4.59 2.26
CA CYS A 63 8.95 5.20 2.87
C CYS A 63 9.54 6.30 1.99
N ALA A 64 10.42 7.11 2.58
CA ALA A 64 11.06 8.26 1.95
C ALA A 64 11.99 7.92 0.78
N VAL A 65 12.16 6.64 0.40
CA VAL A 65 12.90 6.27 -0.82
C VAL A 65 12.22 6.80 -2.07
N GLY A 66 10.88 6.91 -2.06
CA GLY A 66 10.15 7.50 -3.18
C GLY A 66 10.19 6.65 -4.46
N CYS A 67 10.07 5.33 -4.35
CA CYS A 67 10.05 4.44 -5.52
C CYS A 67 8.88 4.79 -6.44
N GLY A 68 9.16 4.97 -7.75
CA GLY A 68 8.12 5.21 -8.75
C GLY A 68 7.28 3.96 -9.01
N GLN A 69 5.99 4.17 -9.19
CA GLN A 69 4.99 3.12 -9.42
C GLN A 69 4.15 3.42 -10.66
N LYS A 70 3.80 2.36 -11.40
CA LYS A 70 2.71 2.37 -12.40
C LYS A 70 1.48 1.75 -11.77
N VAL A 71 0.43 2.54 -11.65
CA VAL A 71 -0.85 2.14 -11.07
C VAL A 71 -1.81 1.83 -12.21
N TYR A 72 -2.24 0.59 -12.29
CA TYR A 72 -3.18 0.09 -13.28
C TYR A 72 -4.59 0.14 -12.71
N VAL A 73 -5.47 0.86 -13.39
CA VAL A 73 -6.85 1.11 -12.97
C VAL A 73 -7.80 0.48 -13.98
N LYS A 74 -8.87 -0.13 -13.49
CA LYS A 74 -9.99 -0.62 -14.27
C LYS A 74 -11.28 -0.36 -13.52
N ASP A 75 -12.29 0.17 -14.21
CA ASP A 75 -13.59 0.50 -13.62
C ASP A 75 -13.44 1.32 -12.32
N GLU A 76 -12.58 2.36 -12.36
CA GLU A 76 -12.24 3.25 -11.24
C GLU A 76 -11.59 2.54 -10.03
N LYS A 77 -11.14 1.30 -10.17
CA LYS A 77 -10.46 0.54 -9.11
C LYS A 77 -9.01 0.25 -9.49
N VAL A 78 -8.12 0.35 -8.52
CA VAL A 78 -6.73 -0.11 -8.68
C VAL A 78 -6.71 -1.63 -8.73
N ILE A 79 -6.25 -2.18 -9.85
CA ILE A 79 -6.21 -3.64 -10.07
C ILE A 79 -4.80 -4.21 -9.97
N GLN A 80 -3.77 -3.38 -10.21
CA GLN A 80 -2.37 -3.79 -10.13
C GLN A 80 -1.48 -2.58 -9.90
N ILE A 81 -0.35 -2.80 -9.21
CA ILE A 81 0.73 -1.81 -9.07
C ILE A 81 2.05 -2.51 -9.42
N GLU A 82 2.84 -1.86 -10.27
CA GLU A 82 4.19 -2.31 -10.65
C GLU A 82 5.19 -1.15 -10.53
N GLY A 83 6.47 -1.48 -10.49
CA GLY A 83 7.52 -0.46 -10.50
C GLY A 83 7.56 0.29 -11.82
N ASP A 84 7.77 1.59 -11.78
CA ASP A 84 7.94 2.43 -12.96
C ASP A 84 9.38 2.36 -13.46
N PRO A 85 9.64 1.79 -14.66
CA PRO A 85 10.98 1.72 -15.22
C PRO A 85 11.61 3.11 -15.47
N ASP A 86 10.77 4.12 -15.68
CA ASP A 86 11.20 5.49 -15.98
C ASP A 86 11.55 6.28 -14.70
N SER A 87 11.28 5.70 -13.53
CA SER A 87 11.67 6.32 -12.25
C SER A 87 13.20 6.43 -12.13
N PRO A 88 13.77 7.62 -11.91
CA PRO A 88 15.21 7.78 -11.73
C PRO A 88 15.73 7.11 -10.45
N ILE A 89 14.87 6.89 -9.46
CA ILE A 89 15.20 6.33 -8.15
C ILE A 89 15.17 4.81 -8.20
N SER A 90 14.03 4.22 -8.51
CA SER A 90 13.81 2.77 -8.39
C SER A 90 14.01 1.99 -9.69
N ARG A 91 13.93 2.66 -10.85
CA ARG A 91 14.14 2.05 -12.18
C ARG A 91 13.35 0.76 -12.36
N GLY A 92 12.06 0.78 -12.03
CA GLY A 92 11.17 -0.37 -12.12
C GLY A 92 11.22 -1.35 -10.95
N ARG A 93 12.08 -1.14 -9.96
CA ARG A 93 12.19 -2.04 -8.80
C ARG A 93 11.29 -1.59 -7.66
N LEU A 94 10.66 -2.57 -7.02
CA LEU A 94 9.90 -2.38 -5.78
C LEU A 94 10.32 -3.43 -4.76
N CYS A 95 10.36 -3.05 -3.50
CA CYS A 95 10.45 -4.02 -2.40
C CYS A 95 9.10 -4.74 -2.21
N PRO A 96 9.02 -5.81 -1.41
CA PRO A 96 7.76 -6.52 -1.19
C PRO A 96 6.59 -5.65 -0.73
N LYS A 97 6.84 -4.63 0.11
CA LYS A 97 5.81 -3.68 0.53
C LYS A 97 5.29 -2.84 -0.64
N GLY A 98 6.20 -2.27 -1.43
CA GLY A 98 5.85 -1.47 -2.60
C GLY A 98 5.07 -2.27 -3.63
N SER A 99 5.43 -3.52 -3.86
CA SER A 99 4.70 -4.44 -4.75
C SER A 99 3.30 -4.79 -4.23
N ALA A 100 3.08 -4.73 -2.92
CA ALA A 100 1.80 -5.00 -2.27
C ALA A 100 0.93 -3.74 -2.07
N SER A 101 1.32 -2.59 -2.61
CA SER A 101 0.58 -1.31 -2.40
C SER A 101 -0.87 -1.37 -2.87
N GLU A 102 -1.18 -2.19 -3.87
CA GLU A 102 -2.57 -2.41 -4.31
C GLU A 102 -3.44 -2.94 -3.15
N LYS A 103 -2.89 -3.82 -2.32
CA LYS A 103 -3.60 -4.36 -1.13
C LYS A 103 -3.84 -3.29 -0.07
N LEU A 104 -2.92 -2.33 0.08
CA LEU A 104 -3.12 -1.20 0.98
C LEU A 104 -4.32 -0.35 0.54
N VAL A 105 -4.43 -0.06 -0.76
CA VAL A 105 -5.52 0.76 -1.31
C VAL A 105 -6.87 0.07 -1.19
N ASN A 106 -6.93 -1.22 -1.54
CA ASN A 106 -8.18 -1.99 -1.64
C ASN A 106 -8.51 -2.79 -0.37
N SER A 107 -7.76 -2.61 0.72
CA SER A 107 -7.98 -3.37 1.95
C SER A 107 -9.36 -3.12 2.53
N PRO A 108 -10.18 -4.16 2.77
CA PRO A 108 -11.44 -4.03 3.48
C PRO A 108 -11.25 -3.69 4.97
N MET A 109 -10.01 -3.85 5.48
CA MET A 109 -9.66 -3.52 6.85
C MET A 109 -9.16 -2.07 7.00
N ARG A 110 -9.16 -1.30 5.91
CA ARG A 110 -8.75 0.11 5.96
C ARG A 110 -9.74 0.91 6.79
N GLU A 111 -9.26 1.53 7.85
CA GLU A 111 -10.06 2.42 8.68
C GLU A 111 -10.26 3.75 7.97
N THR A 112 -11.49 4.16 7.78
CA THR A 112 -11.87 5.41 7.09
C THR A 112 -12.60 6.40 7.98
N ALA A 113 -12.92 5.99 9.22
CA ALA A 113 -13.58 6.82 10.22
C ALA A 113 -12.61 7.26 11.31
N VAL A 114 -12.81 8.46 11.83
CA VAL A 114 -12.06 8.92 13.01
C VAL A 114 -12.65 8.25 14.25
N LYS A 115 -11.83 7.56 15.00
CA LYS A 115 -12.23 6.85 16.24
C LYS A 115 -11.62 7.50 17.45
N TYR A 116 -12.46 7.70 18.46
CA TYR A 116 -12.08 8.21 19.76
C TYR A 116 -12.39 7.21 20.85
N ARG A 117 -11.51 7.06 21.81
CA ARG A 117 -11.72 6.29 23.02
C ARG A 117 -11.48 7.20 24.24
N ARG A 118 -12.47 7.26 25.10
CA ARG A 118 -12.40 8.05 26.34
C ARG A 118 -11.27 7.55 27.24
N PRO A 119 -10.63 8.43 28.01
CA PRO A 119 -9.65 8.02 29.01
C PRO A 119 -10.25 6.97 29.96
N GLY A 120 -9.56 5.84 30.13
CA GLY A 120 -10.03 4.69 30.93
C GLY A 120 -11.19 3.89 30.31
N GLY A 121 -11.69 4.28 29.12
CA GLY A 121 -12.74 3.55 28.42
C GLY A 121 -12.20 2.34 27.65
N THR A 122 -13.08 1.38 27.36
CA THR A 122 -12.80 0.18 26.57
C THR A 122 -13.38 0.25 25.15
N GLU A 123 -14.39 1.10 24.95
CA GLU A 123 -15.12 1.21 23.68
C GLU A 123 -14.58 2.34 22.80
N TRP A 124 -14.60 2.10 21.48
CA TRP A 124 -14.30 3.09 20.47
C TRP A 124 -15.61 3.70 19.94
N GLU A 125 -15.67 5.01 19.87
CA GLU A 125 -16.77 5.76 19.25
C GLU A 125 -16.29 6.47 17.98
N GLU A 126 -17.11 6.50 16.95
CA GLU A 126 -16.84 7.29 15.76
C GLU A 126 -17.19 8.75 16.02
N ILE A 127 -16.29 9.65 15.63
CA ILE A 127 -16.49 11.09 15.73
C ILE A 127 -16.19 11.75 14.39
N SER A 128 -16.73 12.94 14.16
CA SER A 128 -16.40 13.72 12.97
C SER A 128 -14.93 14.19 13.01
N LEU A 129 -14.35 14.42 11.83
CA LEU A 129 -13.00 14.97 11.70
C LEU A 129 -12.90 16.35 12.37
N ASP A 130 -13.91 17.21 12.21
CA ASP A 130 -13.96 18.54 12.82
C ASP A 130 -13.90 18.44 14.34
N ARG A 131 -14.74 17.59 14.94
CA ARG A 131 -14.70 17.36 16.36
C ARG A 131 -13.35 16.84 16.85
N ALA A 132 -12.74 15.91 16.13
CA ALA A 132 -11.41 15.40 16.47
C ALA A 132 -10.35 16.50 16.42
N THR A 133 -10.40 17.33 15.39
CA THR A 133 -9.49 18.46 15.21
C THR A 133 -9.63 19.48 16.34
N ASP A 134 -10.86 19.85 16.72
CA ASP A 134 -11.12 20.74 17.85
C ASP A 134 -10.55 20.18 19.16
N MET A 135 -10.83 18.91 19.46
CA MET A 135 -10.32 18.24 20.65
C MET A 135 -8.78 18.18 20.70
N ILE A 136 -8.12 18.02 19.55
CA ILE A 136 -6.66 18.05 19.43
C ILE A 136 -6.16 19.49 19.65
N ALA A 137 -6.75 20.46 18.98
CA ALA A 137 -6.39 21.88 19.08
C ALA A 137 -6.48 22.39 20.52
N GLU A 138 -7.58 22.09 21.21
CA GLU A 138 -7.75 22.47 22.63
C GLU A 138 -6.64 21.90 23.53
N ARG A 139 -6.24 20.64 23.31
CA ARG A 139 -5.15 20.01 24.07
C ARG A 139 -3.80 20.63 23.78
N VAL A 140 -3.52 20.91 22.51
CA VAL A 140 -2.27 21.55 22.07
C VAL A 140 -2.17 22.95 22.66
N ILE A 141 -3.23 23.76 22.57
CA ILE A 141 -3.27 25.12 23.11
C ILE A 141 -3.04 25.08 24.65
N ARG A 142 -3.73 24.20 25.36
CA ARG A 142 -3.60 24.04 26.79
C ARG A 142 -2.19 23.60 27.19
N ALA A 143 -1.66 22.53 26.57
CA ALA A 143 -0.33 22.03 26.88
C ALA A 143 0.73 23.10 26.63
N ARG A 144 0.59 23.86 25.54
CA ARG A 144 1.48 24.98 25.23
C ARG A 144 1.39 26.07 26.30
N ALA A 145 0.20 26.47 26.71
CA ALA A 145 0.01 27.51 27.71
C ALA A 145 0.57 27.11 29.08
N GLU A 146 0.42 25.85 29.47
CA GLU A 146 0.89 25.33 30.77
C GLU A 146 2.42 25.16 30.83
N THR A 147 3.10 25.02 29.69
CA THR A 147 4.52 24.68 29.63
C THR A 147 5.35 25.67 28.81
N TRP A 148 4.81 26.85 28.54
CA TRP A 148 5.51 27.87 27.79
C TRP A 148 6.60 28.55 28.64
N GLU A 149 7.82 28.62 28.10
CA GLU A 149 8.96 29.32 28.68
C GLU A 149 9.33 30.47 27.77
N GLU A 150 9.19 31.71 28.24
CA GLU A 150 9.49 32.90 27.47
C GLU A 150 11.01 33.22 27.49
N GLU A 151 11.62 33.11 28.64
CA GLU A 151 13.02 33.50 28.87
C GLU A 151 13.70 32.52 29.84
N THR A 152 15.03 32.46 29.82
CA THR A 152 15.84 31.80 30.86
C THR A 152 15.85 32.60 32.16
N GLU A 153 16.44 32.05 33.24
CA GLU A 153 16.65 32.74 34.50
C GLU A 153 17.56 33.97 34.32
N GLU A 154 18.45 33.96 33.31
CA GLU A 154 19.37 35.06 32.97
C GLU A 154 18.73 36.08 32.01
N GLY A 155 17.47 35.93 31.60
CA GLY A 155 16.72 36.84 30.72
C GLY A 155 16.96 36.60 29.22
N GLU A 156 17.58 35.50 28.84
CA GLU A 156 17.76 35.14 27.42
C GLU A 156 16.48 34.58 26.85
N PRO A 157 16.03 34.98 25.63
CA PRO A 157 14.77 34.55 25.05
C PRO A 157 14.78 33.08 24.70
N LEU A 158 13.81 32.30 25.19
CA LEU A 158 13.61 30.90 24.89
C LEU A 158 12.47 30.68 23.89
N LYS A 159 11.29 31.24 24.16
CA LYS A 159 10.08 31.12 23.35
C LYS A 159 9.76 29.69 22.97
N ARG A 160 9.76 28.77 23.94
CA ARG A 160 9.63 27.34 23.73
C ARG A 160 8.56 26.72 24.61
N THR A 161 8.15 25.49 24.25
CA THR A 161 7.35 24.60 25.10
C THR A 161 8.00 23.24 25.20
N LEU A 162 8.03 22.68 26.39
CA LEU A 162 8.46 21.31 26.67
C LEU A 162 7.27 20.34 26.79
N GLY A 163 6.03 20.84 26.69
CA GLY A 163 4.81 20.04 26.78
C GLY A 163 4.35 19.41 25.45
N ILE A 164 5.01 19.77 24.34
CA ILE A 164 4.65 19.26 23.03
C ILE A 164 5.88 18.65 22.36
N HIS A 165 5.73 17.36 22.02
CA HIS A 165 6.77 16.61 21.32
C HIS A 165 6.15 16.02 20.05
N PHE A 166 6.93 15.95 18.96
CA PHE A 166 6.56 15.28 17.74
C PHE A 166 7.51 14.12 17.46
N LEU A 167 6.93 12.95 17.21
CA LEU A 167 7.64 11.77 16.74
C LEU A 167 7.10 11.38 15.36
N GLY A 168 7.89 11.56 14.32
CA GLY A 168 7.55 11.23 12.94
C GLY A 168 7.64 9.74 12.64
N GLY A 169 7.52 9.41 11.38
CA GLY A 169 7.58 8.05 10.87
C GLY A 169 8.36 7.94 9.55
N ALA A 170 8.73 6.72 9.19
CA ALA A 170 9.47 6.42 7.96
C ALA A 170 8.63 6.56 6.68
N THR A 171 7.32 6.73 6.80
CA THR A 171 6.37 6.80 5.68
C THR A 171 5.98 8.23 5.28
N LEU A 172 6.59 9.23 5.91
CA LEU A 172 6.37 10.63 5.58
C LEU A 172 7.23 11.03 4.39
N ASP A 173 6.65 11.80 3.46
CA ASP A 173 7.40 12.38 2.36
C ASP A 173 8.18 13.65 2.78
N SER A 174 8.93 14.23 1.86
CA SER A 174 9.78 15.41 2.14
C SER A 174 8.97 16.64 2.46
N GLU A 175 7.84 16.83 1.78
CA GLU A 175 6.92 17.95 1.97
C GLU A 175 6.23 17.87 3.34
N GLU A 176 5.78 16.68 3.73
CA GLU A 176 5.20 16.43 5.05
C GLU A 176 6.22 16.70 6.16
N ASN A 177 7.44 16.17 6.04
CA ASN A 177 8.50 16.42 7.01
C ASN A 177 8.84 17.92 7.15
N TYR A 178 8.90 18.65 6.03
CA TYR A 178 9.11 20.09 6.03
C TYR A 178 7.98 20.84 6.73
N LEU A 179 6.74 20.52 6.40
CA LEU A 179 5.55 21.16 6.99
C LEU A 179 5.47 20.92 8.49
N ILE A 180 5.70 19.68 8.93
CA ILE A 180 5.73 19.29 10.33
C ILE A 180 6.82 20.07 11.09
N LYS A 181 8.04 20.08 10.57
CA LYS A 181 9.14 20.82 11.18
C LYS A 181 8.82 22.30 11.32
N LYS A 182 8.31 22.91 10.26
CA LYS A 182 7.92 24.32 10.25
C LYS A 182 6.82 24.63 11.27
N PHE A 183 5.76 23.82 11.28
CA PHE A 183 4.61 23.99 12.17
C PHE A 183 4.99 23.87 13.65
N PHE A 184 5.64 22.77 14.03
CA PHE A 184 6.01 22.53 15.42
C PHE A 184 7.07 23.48 15.92
N THR A 185 8.03 23.89 15.08
CA THR A 185 9.01 24.94 15.44
C THR A 185 8.29 26.27 15.67
N ALA A 186 7.36 26.66 14.82
CA ALA A 186 6.59 27.89 15.00
C ALA A 186 5.69 27.84 16.26
N ALA A 187 5.23 26.67 16.67
CA ALA A 187 4.50 26.46 17.92
C ALA A 187 5.43 26.48 19.16
N GLY A 188 6.75 26.53 19.00
CA GLY A 188 7.75 26.55 20.08
C GLY A 188 8.17 25.17 20.58
N ALA A 189 7.75 24.08 19.91
CA ALA A 189 8.20 22.74 20.27
C ALA A 189 9.69 22.54 19.91
N VAL A 190 10.47 21.98 20.84
CA VAL A 190 11.90 21.73 20.65
C VAL A 190 12.20 20.27 20.30
N ALA A 191 11.37 19.34 20.74
CA ALA A 191 11.51 17.92 20.47
C ALA A 191 10.72 17.52 19.22
N ILE A 192 11.38 17.54 18.08
CA ILE A 192 10.80 17.16 16.78
C ILE A 192 11.74 16.13 16.17
N GLU A 193 11.39 14.86 16.31
CA GLU A 193 12.21 13.74 15.90
C GLU A 193 11.49 12.88 14.84
N ASN A 194 12.27 12.19 14.03
CA ASN A 194 11.76 11.22 13.07
C ASN A 194 12.22 9.81 13.47
N GLN A 195 11.33 8.82 13.32
CA GLN A 195 11.60 7.42 13.66
C GLN A 195 12.90 6.87 13.05
N ALA A 196 13.26 7.31 11.85
CA ALA A 196 14.47 6.84 11.17
C ALA A 196 15.79 7.25 11.84
N ARG A 197 15.74 8.12 12.85
CA ARG A 197 16.90 8.58 13.63
C ARG A 197 17.14 7.82 14.92
N ILE A 198 16.26 6.91 15.27
CA ILE A 198 16.35 6.10 16.49
C ILE A 198 17.20 4.86 16.23
#